data_2b1e692a95ca9554ec15a399722738ae
#
_entry.id   2b1e692a95ca9554ec15a399722738ae
#
_cell.length_a   1.000
_cell.length_b   1.000
_cell.length_c   1.000
_cell.angle_alpha   90.00
_cell.angle_beta   90.00
_cell.angle_gamma   90.00
#
_symmetry.space_group_name_H-M   'P 1'
#
loop_
_entity.id
_entity.type
_entity.pdbx_description
1 polymer ?
#
loop_
_entity_poly.entity_id
_entity_poly.type
_entity_poly.pdbx_seq_one_letter_code
_entity_poly.pdbx_strand_id
1 'polypeptide(L)'
;MADPPDNPKLSRKHTRTLAAVFERPTRGDVERSAVVALVRTLGATVNEKRAGSRVAFALGSRVFVIHKPHPGRELSKGSTESLRDFLRDAKKTPDSFS
;
A
#
# COMPACT_ATOMS: atom_id res chain seq x y z
N MET A 1 -8.76 26.31 10.30
CA MET A 1 -8.54 25.54 9.50
C MET A 1 -8.54 24.19 9.86
N ALA A 2 -9.14 23.43 9.42
CA ALA A 2 -9.22 22.10 9.83
C ALA A 2 -8.49 21.22 8.91
N ASP A 3 -7.77 20.35 9.46
CA ASP A 3 -7.07 19.40 8.67
C ASP A 3 -7.99 18.36 8.14
N PRO A 4 -7.69 17.78 7.03
CA PRO A 4 -8.44 16.66 6.55
C PRO A 4 -8.30 15.53 7.52
N PRO A 5 -9.36 15.11 8.12
CA PRO A 5 -9.25 14.13 9.20
C PRO A 5 -8.95 12.72 8.73
N ASP A 6 -9.10 12.45 7.44
CA ASP A 6 -8.91 11.09 6.98
C ASP A 6 -7.50 10.79 6.54
N ASN A 7 -6.60 11.77 6.55
CA ASN A 7 -5.23 11.51 6.10
C ASN A 7 -4.28 11.70 7.27
N PRO A 8 -3.93 10.62 7.94
CA PRO A 8 -3.00 10.73 9.05
C PRO A 8 -1.63 11.17 8.56
N LYS A 9 -0.89 11.78 9.46
CA LYS A 9 0.45 12.18 9.15
C LYS A 9 1.32 10.94 9.05
N LEU A 10 2.05 10.81 7.97
CA LEU A 10 2.88 9.66 7.75
C LEU A 10 4.27 9.87 8.31
N SER A 11 4.83 8.80 8.85
CA SER A 11 6.23 8.82 9.27
C SER A 11 7.10 8.92 8.02
N ARG A 12 8.37 9.24 8.23
CA ARG A 12 9.31 9.31 7.13
C ARG A 12 9.40 7.99 6.39
N LYS A 13 9.38 6.90 7.14
CA LYS A 13 9.44 5.56 6.56
C LYS A 13 8.24 5.30 5.66
N HIS A 14 7.05 5.63 6.13
CA HIS A 14 5.83 5.39 5.35
C HIS A 14 5.75 6.31 4.15
N THR A 15 6.20 7.54 4.30
CA THR A 15 6.25 8.47 3.17
C THR A 15 7.14 7.92 2.08
N ARG A 16 8.27 7.34 2.46
CA ARG A 16 9.20 6.77 1.50
C ARG A 16 8.60 5.56 0.80
N THR A 17 7.89 4.71 1.55
CA THR A 17 7.24 3.55 0.97
C THR A 17 6.17 3.97 -0.02
N LEU A 18 5.36 4.95 0.35
CA LEU A 18 4.31 5.43 -0.54
C LEU A 18 4.90 6.01 -1.82
N ALA A 19 5.95 6.79 -1.71
CA ALA A 19 6.61 7.35 -2.87
C ALA A 19 7.15 6.24 -3.77
N ALA A 20 7.71 5.19 -3.19
CA ALA A 20 8.27 4.09 -3.96
C ALA A 20 7.19 3.36 -4.76
N VAL A 21 5.99 3.22 -4.21
CA VAL A 21 4.90 2.57 -4.91
C VAL A 21 4.49 3.38 -6.14
N PHE A 22 4.61 4.70 -6.08
CA PHE A 22 4.20 5.57 -7.17
C PHE A 22 5.34 5.93 -8.11
N GLU A 23 6.51 5.39 -7.90
CA GLU A 23 7.66 5.73 -8.72
C GLU A 23 7.54 5.11 -10.12
N ARG A 24 8.05 5.80 -11.12
CA ARG A 24 8.08 5.30 -12.48
C ARG A 24 9.48 5.39 -13.03
N PRO A 25 9.94 4.37 -13.73
CA PRO A 25 9.27 3.09 -13.97
C PRO A 25 9.04 2.35 -12.67
N THR A 26 8.10 1.40 -12.71
CA THR A 26 7.69 0.69 -11.51
C THR A 26 8.87 -0.05 -10.88
N ARG A 27 9.02 0.10 -9.58
CA ARG A 27 10.10 -0.54 -8.86
C ARG A 27 9.76 -2.02 -8.61
N GLY A 28 10.80 -2.83 -8.60
CA GLY A 28 10.64 -4.24 -8.27
C GLY A 28 11.18 -4.60 -6.90
N ASP A 29 11.49 -3.59 -6.08
CA ASP A 29 12.08 -3.82 -4.76
C ASP A 29 11.23 -3.29 -3.61
N VAL A 30 9.94 -3.08 -3.84
CA VAL A 30 9.05 -2.64 -2.77
C VAL A 30 8.71 -3.83 -1.91
N GLU A 31 9.03 -3.76 -0.62
CA GLU A 31 8.84 -4.88 0.27
C GLU A 31 7.39 -4.97 0.73
N ARG A 32 6.89 -6.20 0.77
CA ARG A 32 5.53 -6.46 1.18
C ARG A 32 5.27 -6.01 2.61
N SER A 33 6.21 -6.27 3.51
CA SER A 33 6.03 -5.89 4.90
C SER A 33 5.92 -4.38 5.06
N ALA A 34 6.67 -3.62 4.27
CA ALA A 34 6.60 -2.17 4.30
C ALA A 34 5.24 -1.69 3.81
N VAL A 35 4.71 -2.33 2.78
CA VAL A 35 3.39 -1.99 2.26
C VAL A 35 2.30 -2.30 3.29
N VAL A 36 2.39 -3.45 3.95
CA VAL A 36 1.41 -3.81 4.97
C VAL A 36 1.39 -2.78 6.09
N ALA A 37 2.57 -2.38 6.55
CA ALA A 37 2.67 -1.37 7.60
C ALA A 37 2.09 -0.04 7.13
N LEU A 38 2.38 0.35 5.89
CA LEU A 38 1.86 1.59 5.34
C LEU A 38 0.34 1.58 5.28
N VAL A 39 -0.26 0.53 4.71
CA VAL A 39 -1.70 0.53 4.53
C VAL A 39 -2.45 0.47 5.85
N ARG A 40 -1.87 -0.16 6.86
CA ARG A 40 -2.46 -0.12 8.20
C ARG A 40 -2.49 1.31 8.72
N THR A 41 -1.41 2.03 8.53
CA THR A 41 -1.36 3.43 8.94
C THR A 41 -2.39 4.27 8.18
N LEU A 42 -2.65 3.92 6.93
CA LEU A 42 -3.64 4.63 6.13
C LEU A 42 -5.07 4.27 6.51
N GLY A 43 -5.26 3.36 7.44
CA GLY A 43 -6.59 3.00 7.91
C GLY A 43 -7.14 1.71 7.33
N ALA A 44 -6.33 0.97 6.59
CA ALA A 44 -6.81 -0.27 6.01
C ALA A 44 -6.85 -1.38 7.05
N THR A 45 -7.80 -2.28 6.90
CA THR A 45 -7.83 -3.53 7.65
C THR A 45 -7.04 -4.54 6.84
N VAL A 46 -6.10 -5.22 7.49
CA VAL A 46 -5.23 -6.17 6.80
C VAL A 46 -5.51 -7.56 7.32
N ASN A 47 -5.71 -8.49 6.40
CA ASN A 47 -5.92 -9.89 6.73
C ASN A 47 -4.79 -10.71 6.12
N GLU A 48 -3.89 -11.17 6.95
CA GLU A 48 -2.74 -11.95 6.51
C GLU A 48 -2.91 -13.44 6.71
N LYS A 49 -4.03 -13.85 7.26
CA LYS A 49 -4.23 -15.27 7.58
C LYS A 49 -5.09 -15.98 6.57
N ARG A 50 -5.09 -15.52 5.36
CA ARG A 50 -5.85 -16.19 4.35
C ARG A 50 -5.14 -17.47 3.93
N ALA A 51 -5.92 -18.41 3.47
CA ALA A 51 -5.39 -19.68 3.01
C ALA A 51 -4.37 -19.43 1.91
N GLY A 52 -3.30 -20.18 1.95
CA GLY A 52 -2.24 -20.00 0.99
C GLY A 52 -1.41 -18.79 1.34
N SER A 53 -1.05 -18.03 0.34
CA SER A 53 -0.12 -16.94 0.54
C SER A 53 -0.70 -15.61 0.10
N ARG A 54 -1.91 -15.33 0.55
CA ARG A 54 -2.57 -14.09 0.19
C ARG A 54 -2.62 -13.14 1.36
N VAL A 55 -2.52 -11.86 1.05
CA VAL A 55 -2.72 -10.79 2.01
C VAL A 55 -3.78 -9.89 1.42
N ALA A 56 -4.82 -9.62 2.17
CA ALA A 56 -5.92 -8.77 1.70
C ALA A 56 -5.97 -7.50 2.52
N PHE A 57 -6.17 -6.36 1.86
CA PHE A 57 -6.41 -5.08 2.52
C PHE A 57 -7.81 -4.61 2.20
N ALA A 58 -8.47 -4.04 3.17
CA ALA A 58 -9.75 -3.37 2.94
C ALA A 58 -9.59 -1.90 3.37
N LEU A 59 -9.88 -0.99 2.47
CA LEU A 59 -9.78 0.43 2.74
C LEU A 59 -11.06 1.07 2.22
N GLY A 60 -11.90 1.50 3.16
CA GLY A 60 -13.21 1.96 2.80
C GLY A 60 -14.00 0.80 2.21
N SER A 61 -14.58 1.00 1.05
CA SER A 61 -15.35 -0.05 0.38
C SER A 61 -14.52 -0.83 -0.62
N ARG A 62 -13.22 -0.60 -0.67
CA ARG A 62 -12.37 -1.24 -1.66
C ARG A 62 -11.51 -2.30 -1.01
N VAL A 63 -11.24 -3.35 -1.76
CA VAL A 63 -10.42 -4.46 -1.29
C VAL A 63 -9.32 -4.73 -2.30
N PHE A 64 -8.14 -4.98 -1.81
CA PHE A 64 -7.00 -5.32 -2.65
C PHE A 64 -6.33 -6.56 -2.10
N VAL A 65 -5.97 -7.49 -2.97
CA VAL A 65 -5.35 -8.74 -2.56
C VAL A 65 -3.97 -8.84 -3.19
N ILE A 66 -2.97 -9.13 -2.39
CA ILE A 66 -1.63 -9.41 -2.86
C ILE A 66 -1.45 -10.92 -2.81
N HIS A 67 -1.05 -11.49 -3.93
CA HIS A 67 -0.66 -12.89 -3.98
C HIS A 67 0.83 -12.97 -3.74
N LYS A 68 1.26 -13.99 -3.05
CA LYS A 68 2.67 -14.21 -2.78
C LYS A 68 3.16 -15.41 -3.58
N PRO A 69 3.30 -15.27 -4.88
CA PRO A 69 3.66 -16.43 -5.70
C PRO A 69 5.11 -16.86 -5.53
N HIS A 70 5.94 -16.00 -4.97
CA HIS A 70 7.36 -16.31 -4.82
C HIS A 70 7.75 -16.27 -3.37
N PRO A 71 8.85 -16.90 -3.01
CA PRO A 71 9.38 -16.77 -1.67
C PRO A 71 10.01 -15.40 -1.40
N GLY A 72 10.10 -14.54 -2.38
CA GLY A 72 10.71 -13.23 -2.20
C GLY A 72 9.91 -12.33 -1.29
N ARG A 73 10.56 -11.31 -0.77
CA ARG A 73 9.93 -10.34 0.13
C ARG A 73 9.28 -9.21 -0.63
N GLU A 74 9.66 -9.01 -1.87
CA GLU A 74 9.20 -7.87 -2.65
C GLU A 74 7.94 -8.20 -3.39
N LEU A 75 7.16 -7.18 -3.64
CA LEU A 75 6.03 -7.28 -4.54
C LEU A 75 6.54 -7.35 -5.96
N SER A 76 5.86 -8.12 -6.80
CA SER A 76 6.14 -8.08 -8.22
C SER A 76 5.80 -6.69 -8.74
N LYS A 77 6.37 -6.33 -9.89
CA LYS A 77 6.06 -5.04 -10.50
C LYS A 77 4.58 -4.92 -10.81
N GLY A 78 3.97 -6.02 -11.28
CA GLY A 78 2.53 -6.01 -11.54
C GLY A 78 1.73 -5.73 -10.30
N SER A 79 2.09 -6.35 -9.18
CA SER A 79 1.39 -6.10 -7.92
C SER A 79 1.59 -4.66 -7.46
N THR A 80 2.78 -4.12 -7.65
CA THR A 80 3.05 -2.73 -7.28
C THR A 80 2.20 -1.78 -8.10
N GLU A 81 2.05 -2.05 -9.39
CA GLU A 81 1.21 -1.21 -10.24
C GLU A 81 -0.25 -1.30 -9.85
N SER A 82 -0.72 -2.50 -9.52
CA SER A 82 -2.10 -2.68 -9.09
C SER A 82 -2.33 -1.99 -7.75
N LEU A 83 -1.36 -2.06 -6.86
CA LEU A 83 -1.45 -1.36 -5.58
C LEU A 83 -1.50 0.15 -5.78
N ARG A 84 -0.71 0.65 -6.72
CA ARG A 84 -0.72 2.07 -7.05
C ARG A 84 -2.12 2.51 -7.47
N ASP A 85 -2.75 1.73 -8.34
CA ASP A 85 -4.10 2.06 -8.81
C ASP A 85 -5.10 2.02 -7.65
N PHE A 86 -4.97 1.02 -6.79
CA PHE A 86 -5.84 0.89 -5.62
C PHE A 86 -5.71 2.12 -4.71
N LEU A 87 -4.49 2.54 -4.44
CA LEU A 87 -4.25 3.69 -3.57
C LEU A 87 -4.70 4.98 -4.23
N ARG A 88 -4.50 5.10 -5.55
CA ARG A 88 -4.96 6.28 -6.27
C ARG A 88 -6.48 6.39 -6.20
N ASP A 89 -7.16 5.26 -6.38
CA ASP A 89 -8.62 5.25 -6.31
C ASP A 89 -9.11 5.58 -4.91
N ALA A 90 -8.35 5.22 -3.91
CA ALA A 90 -8.69 5.54 -2.53
C ALA A 90 -8.22 6.93 -2.12
N LYS A 91 -7.61 7.67 -3.06
CA LYS A 91 -7.10 9.02 -2.83
C LYS A 91 -6.00 9.06 -1.78
N LYS A 92 -5.21 8.01 -1.73
CA LYS A 92 -4.06 7.90 -0.84
C LYS A 92 -2.79 7.96 -1.67
N THR A 93 -2.51 9.11 -2.23
CA THR A 93 -1.35 9.32 -3.08
C THR A 93 -0.31 10.14 -2.33
N PRO A 94 0.93 10.20 -2.82
CA PRO A 94 1.94 11.01 -2.14
C PRO A 94 1.50 12.47 -1.98
N ASP A 95 0.79 13.02 -2.95
CA ASP A 95 0.33 14.39 -2.86
C ASP A 95 -0.66 14.59 -1.73
N SER A 96 -1.38 13.56 -1.33
CA SER A 96 -2.37 13.67 -0.27
C SER A 96 -1.74 13.93 1.09
N PHE A 97 -0.44 13.69 1.21
CA PHE A 97 0.25 13.78 2.50
C PHE A 97 1.40 14.78 2.48
N SER A 98 1.51 15.57 1.45
CA SER A 98 2.61 16.53 1.37
C SER A 98 2.24 17.89 1.96
#